data_097900cf7f02753ed7d6825a7e579464
#
_entry.id   097900cf7f02753ed7d6825a7e579464
#
_cell.length_a   1.000
_cell.length_b   1.000
_cell.length_c   1.000
_cell.angle_alpha   90.00
_cell.angle_beta   90.00
_cell.angle_gamma   90.00
#
_symmetry.space_group_name_H-M   'P 1'
#
loop_
_entity.id
_entity.type
_entity.pdbx_description
1 polymer ?
#
loop_
_entity_poly.entity_id
_entity_poly.type
_entity_poly.pdbx_seq_one_letter_code
_entity_poly.pdbx_strand_id
1 'polypeptide(L)'
;IILHVLADGEVIGALRLADEIRPESRDAVDALHTSGAQVVMITGDAQAVANTVAGELGIDRVFAGVRPEDKATKVKELQSEGHKVAMVGDGVNDAPALAQADVGIAIGAGTDVAIGSAEVILASSDPRSVLSVIELSRETYRKMKQNLWWAAGYNLLSVPLAAGILAPIGFVMPMSVGAILMSASTVVVALNAQLLRRLDLTPQSSTDRILNRSK
;
A
#
# COMPACT_ATOMS: atom_id res chain seq x y z
N ILE A 1 -3.45 -23.52 20.85
CA ILE A 1 -2.41 -24.22 21.65
C ILE A 1 -3.02 -24.63 22.97
N ILE A 2 -2.76 -25.88 23.41
CA ILE A 2 -3.14 -26.33 24.74
C ILE A 2 -1.86 -26.49 25.57
N LEU A 3 -1.78 -25.77 26.69
CA LEU A 3 -0.70 -25.87 27.65
C LEU A 3 -1.21 -26.65 28.84
N HIS A 4 -0.57 -27.79 29.18
CA HIS A 4 -0.86 -28.54 30.36
C HIS A 4 -0.11 -27.96 31.58
N VAL A 5 -0.82 -27.70 32.65
CA VAL A 5 -0.26 -27.26 33.92
C VAL A 5 0.00 -28.50 34.78
N LEU A 6 1.27 -28.67 35.16
CA LEU A 6 1.68 -29.78 36.01
C LEU A 6 2.07 -29.25 37.40
N ALA A 7 1.66 -29.96 38.45
CA ALA A 7 2.17 -29.77 39.80
C ALA A 7 2.55 -31.15 40.33
N ASP A 8 3.75 -31.28 40.89
CA ASP A 8 4.31 -32.53 41.45
C ASP A 8 4.25 -33.72 40.49
N GLY A 9 4.33 -33.45 39.16
CA GLY A 9 4.28 -34.48 38.10
C GLY A 9 2.86 -34.91 37.67
N GLU A 10 1.82 -34.36 38.28
CA GLU A 10 0.42 -34.60 37.89
C GLU A 10 -0.15 -33.40 37.09
N VAL A 11 -0.97 -33.68 36.07
CA VAL A 11 -1.66 -32.65 35.30
C VAL A 11 -2.84 -32.13 36.13
N ILE A 12 -2.73 -30.91 36.63
CA ILE A 12 -3.76 -30.26 37.43
C ILE A 12 -4.71 -29.39 36.63
N GLY A 13 -4.39 -29.11 35.34
CA GLY A 13 -5.22 -28.26 34.48
C GLY A 13 -4.66 -28.13 33.06
N ALA A 14 -5.45 -27.52 32.20
CA ALA A 14 -5.04 -27.16 30.85
C ALA A 14 -5.48 -25.72 30.53
N LEU A 15 -4.57 -24.95 29.96
CA LEU A 15 -4.86 -23.64 29.42
C LEU A 15 -5.01 -23.74 27.89
N ARG A 16 -6.16 -23.35 27.37
CA ARG A 16 -6.39 -23.25 25.93
C ARG A 16 -6.06 -21.82 25.50
N LEU A 17 -5.00 -21.67 24.70
CA LEU A 17 -4.66 -20.43 24.04
C LEU A 17 -5.23 -20.51 22.62
N ALA A 18 -6.02 -19.52 22.23
CA ALA A 18 -6.50 -19.33 20.87
C ALA A 18 -6.13 -17.91 20.45
N ASP A 19 -5.60 -17.77 19.25
CA ASP A 19 -5.41 -16.47 18.64
C ASP A 19 -6.78 -15.94 18.22
N GLU A 20 -7.03 -14.68 18.48
CA GLU A 20 -8.25 -13.98 18.07
C GLU A 20 -7.97 -13.17 16.81
N ILE A 21 -8.84 -13.31 15.83
CA ILE A 21 -8.79 -12.52 14.61
C ILE A 21 -9.18 -11.08 14.97
N ARG A 22 -8.32 -10.13 14.61
CA ARG A 22 -8.59 -8.73 14.83
C ARG A 22 -9.81 -8.28 14.01
N PRO A 23 -10.77 -7.55 14.61
CA PRO A 23 -11.95 -7.06 13.88
C PRO A 23 -11.59 -6.27 12.61
N GLU A 24 -10.51 -5.49 12.69
CA GLU A 24 -10.01 -4.65 11.59
C GLU A 24 -9.51 -5.46 10.39
N SER A 25 -9.18 -6.74 10.58
CA SER A 25 -8.64 -7.59 9.51
C SER A 25 -9.68 -7.88 8.44
N ARG A 26 -10.94 -8.08 8.83
CA ARG A 26 -12.03 -8.31 7.88
C ARG A 26 -12.29 -7.06 7.03
N ASP A 27 -12.38 -5.91 7.69
CA ASP A 27 -12.56 -4.63 6.99
C ASP A 27 -11.43 -4.36 5.99
N ALA A 28 -10.19 -4.71 6.36
CA ALA A 28 -9.04 -4.58 5.48
C ALA A 28 -9.16 -5.48 4.24
N VAL A 29 -9.54 -6.76 4.41
CA VAL A 29 -9.73 -7.70 3.30
C VAL A 29 -10.86 -7.25 2.38
N ASP A 30 -12.01 -6.87 2.93
CA ASP A 30 -13.16 -6.41 2.16
C ASP A 30 -12.82 -5.14 1.33
N ALA A 31 -12.05 -4.22 1.90
CA ALA A 31 -11.62 -3.03 1.19
C ALA A 31 -10.55 -3.32 0.13
N LEU A 32 -9.66 -4.31 0.34
CA LEU A 32 -8.72 -4.78 -0.68
C LEU A 32 -9.47 -5.40 -1.87
N HIS A 33 -10.47 -6.25 -1.62
CA HIS A 33 -11.32 -6.81 -2.68
C HIS A 33 -12.06 -5.71 -3.45
N THR A 34 -12.63 -4.73 -2.75
CA THR A 34 -13.27 -3.55 -3.37
C THR A 34 -12.29 -2.77 -4.26
N SER A 35 -10.99 -2.79 -3.92
CA SER A 35 -9.93 -2.17 -4.72
C SER A 35 -9.48 -3.02 -5.92
N GLY A 36 -10.02 -4.23 -6.08
CA GLY A 36 -9.69 -5.18 -7.14
C GLY A 36 -8.46 -6.03 -6.86
N ALA A 37 -7.98 -6.07 -5.61
CA ALA A 37 -6.88 -6.93 -5.21
C ALA A 37 -7.40 -8.31 -4.78
N GLN A 38 -6.64 -9.37 -5.08
CA GLN A 38 -6.80 -10.67 -4.47
C GLN A 38 -5.98 -10.74 -3.19
N VAL A 39 -6.53 -11.38 -2.15
CA VAL A 39 -5.86 -11.52 -0.86
C VAL A 39 -5.39 -12.96 -0.67
N VAL A 40 -4.08 -13.13 -0.45
CA VAL A 40 -3.45 -14.43 -0.26
C VAL A 40 -2.83 -14.48 1.13
N MET A 41 -3.06 -15.57 1.85
CA MET A 41 -2.44 -15.81 3.16
C MET A 41 -1.30 -16.82 3.03
N ILE A 42 -0.14 -16.47 3.57
CA ILE A 42 1.04 -17.36 3.69
C ILE A 42 1.35 -17.51 5.18
N THR A 43 1.12 -18.69 5.73
CA THR A 43 1.27 -18.94 7.18
C THR A 43 2.00 -20.24 7.47
N GLY A 44 2.68 -20.27 8.62
CA GLY A 44 3.25 -21.49 9.18
C GLY A 44 2.26 -22.40 9.88
N ASP A 45 1.01 -21.94 10.07
CA ASP A 45 -0.02 -22.70 10.77
C ASP A 45 -0.47 -23.93 9.99
N ALA A 46 -1.08 -24.87 10.73
CA ALA A 46 -1.67 -26.07 10.15
C ALA A 46 -2.83 -25.70 9.20
N GLN A 47 -2.97 -26.47 8.12
CA GLN A 47 -3.97 -26.21 7.06
C GLN A 47 -5.40 -26.01 7.61
N ALA A 48 -5.81 -26.77 8.63
CA ALA A 48 -7.14 -26.66 9.21
C ALA A 48 -7.37 -25.27 9.87
N VAL A 49 -6.38 -24.77 10.60
CA VAL A 49 -6.43 -23.44 11.24
C VAL A 49 -6.45 -22.34 10.17
N ALA A 50 -5.53 -22.44 9.23
CA ALA A 50 -5.43 -21.49 8.13
C ALA A 50 -6.72 -21.39 7.30
N ASN A 51 -7.36 -22.53 7.01
CA ASN A 51 -8.64 -22.57 6.28
C ASN A 51 -9.78 -21.92 7.08
N THR A 52 -9.82 -22.11 8.40
CA THR A 52 -10.82 -21.47 9.26
C THR A 52 -10.68 -19.96 9.23
N VAL A 53 -9.47 -19.46 9.45
CA VAL A 53 -9.17 -18.02 9.40
C VAL A 53 -9.47 -17.42 8.02
N ALA A 54 -9.08 -18.12 6.97
CA ALA A 54 -9.34 -17.68 5.60
C ALA A 54 -10.85 -17.60 5.29
N GLY A 55 -11.63 -18.57 5.74
CA GLY A 55 -13.08 -18.56 5.59
C GLY A 55 -13.76 -17.41 6.35
N GLU A 56 -13.28 -17.10 7.56
CA GLU A 56 -13.79 -16.00 8.37
C GLU A 56 -13.45 -14.64 7.78
N LEU A 57 -12.27 -14.49 7.19
CA LEU A 57 -11.79 -13.23 6.60
C LEU A 57 -12.15 -13.05 5.12
N GLY A 58 -12.58 -14.12 4.43
CA GLY A 58 -12.84 -14.06 3.00
C GLY A 58 -11.57 -14.07 2.14
N ILE A 59 -10.49 -14.70 2.60
CA ILE A 59 -9.21 -14.78 1.87
C ILE A 59 -9.33 -15.72 0.67
N ASP A 60 -8.82 -15.30 -0.50
CA ASP A 60 -9.01 -16.00 -1.78
C ASP A 60 -8.13 -17.26 -1.90
N ARG A 61 -6.89 -17.22 -1.38
CA ARG A 61 -5.93 -18.33 -1.48
C ARG A 61 -5.10 -18.47 -0.21
N VAL A 62 -4.79 -19.70 0.17
CA VAL A 62 -4.04 -20.01 1.39
C VAL A 62 -2.88 -20.93 1.09
N PHE A 63 -1.69 -20.54 1.56
CA PHE A 63 -0.52 -21.38 1.69
C PHE A 63 -0.26 -21.62 3.18
N ALA A 64 -0.58 -22.82 3.68
CA ALA A 64 -0.40 -23.21 5.06
C ALA A 64 0.84 -24.11 5.25
N GLY A 65 1.33 -24.19 6.49
CA GLY A 65 2.51 -24.98 6.83
C GLY A 65 3.81 -24.51 6.16
N VAL A 66 3.86 -23.24 5.73
CA VAL A 66 4.99 -22.67 5.04
C VAL A 66 6.04 -22.22 6.05
N ARG A 67 7.26 -22.73 5.92
CA ARG A 67 8.39 -22.32 6.76
C ARG A 67 8.81 -20.89 6.42
N PRO A 68 9.43 -20.15 7.36
CA PRO A 68 9.90 -18.80 7.09
C PRO A 68 10.79 -18.70 5.84
N GLU A 69 11.72 -19.64 5.65
CA GLU A 69 12.62 -19.70 4.48
C GLU A 69 11.89 -19.94 3.16
N ASP A 70 10.73 -20.59 3.18
CA ASP A 70 9.96 -20.96 1.98
C ASP A 70 8.94 -19.88 1.58
N LYS A 71 8.68 -18.86 2.42
CA LYS A 71 7.72 -17.79 2.11
C LYS A 71 8.08 -17.01 0.85
N ALA A 72 9.37 -16.71 0.65
CA ALA A 72 9.86 -16.06 -0.56
C ALA A 72 9.57 -16.88 -1.83
N THR A 73 9.65 -18.22 -1.73
CA THR A 73 9.31 -19.12 -2.84
C THR A 73 7.83 -19.03 -3.20
N LYS A 74 6.93 -18.86 -2.21
CA LYS A 74 5.49 -18.68 -2.47
C LYS A 74 5.18 -17.34 -3.12
N VAL A 75 5.88 -16.29 -2.74
CA VAL A 75 5.80 -14.98 -3.43
C VAL A 75 6.23 -15.13 -4.90
N LYS A 76 7.37 -15.80 -5.14
CA LYS A 76 7.88 -16.05 -6.50
C LYS A 76 6.93 -16.92 -7.33
N GLU A 77 6.24 -17.89 -6.72
CA GLU A 77 5.20 -18.71 -7.36
C GLU A 77 4.08 -17.81 -7.90
N LEU A 78 3.52 -16.92 -7.07
CA LEU A 78 2.50 -15.96 -7.47
C LEU A 78 2.97 -15.02 -8.59
N GLN A 79 4.22 -14.53 -8.51
CA GLN A 79 4.81 -13.70 -9.56
C GLN A 79 4.95 -14.47 -10.88
N SER A 80 5.30 -15.76 -10.85
CA SER A 80 5.41 -16.60 -12.04
C SER A 80 4.06 -16.89 -12.71
N GLU A 81 2.96 -16.79 -11.96
CA GLU A 81 1.58 -16.83 -12.47
C GLU A 81 1.16 -15.52 -13.15
N GLY A 82 2.03 -14.50 -13.17
CA GLY A 82 1.80 -13.20 -13.80
C GLY A 82 1.21 -12.15 -12.87
N HIS A 83 1.11 -12.42 -11.56
CA HIS A 83 0.61 -11.48 -10.58
C HIS A 83 1.68 -10.46 -10.14
N LYS A 84 1.26 -9.23 -9.86
CA LYS A 84 2.04 -8.26 -9.11
C LYS A 84 1.74 -8.44 -7.64
N VAL A 85 2.76 -8.71 -6.84
CA VAL A 85 2.63 -9.12 -5.45
C VAL A 85 3.10 -8.02 -4.50
N ALA A 86 2.20 -7.55 -3.63
CA ALA A 86 2.56 -6.80 -2.45
C ALA A 86 2.59 -7.77 -1.25
N MET A 87 3.75 -7.93 -0.61
CA MET A 87 3.89 -8.73 0.60
C MET A 87 3.76 -7.84 1.83
N VAL A 88 2.89 -8.25 2.76
CA VAL A 88 2.72 -7.58 4.05
C VAL A 88 3.18 -8.53 5.14
N GLY A 89 4.08 -8.09 6.01
CA GLY A 89 4.61 -8.91 7.09
C GLY A 89 5.17 -8.07 8.23
N ASP A 90 5.55 -8.71 9.34
CA ASP A 90 6.17 -8.04 10.50
C ASP A 90 7.67 -7.76 10.32
N GLY A 91 8.26 -8.26 9.28
CA GLY A 91 9.64 -8.00 8.87
C GLY A 91 10.72 -8.86 9.53
N VAL A 92 10.45 -9.55 10.64
CA VAL A 92 11.46 -10.37 11.32
C VAL A 92 11.69 -11.68 10.59
N ASN A 93 10.63 -12.45 10.41
CA ASN A 93 10.68 -13.75 9.74
C ASN A 93 10.29 -13.68 8.26
N ASP A 94 9.76 -12.54 7.82
CA ASP A 94 9.24 -12.32 6.48
C ASP A 94 10.22 -11.54 5.58
N ALA A 95 11.39 -11.14 6.09
CA ALA A 95 12.36 -10.31 5.37
C ALA A 95 12.70 -10.84 3.96
N PRO A 96 12.98 -12.13 3.74
CA PRO A 96 13.23 -12.65 2.39
C PRO A 96 12.01 -12.57 1.47
N ALA A 97 10.79 -12.72 2.01
CA ALA A 97 9.54 -12.65 1.25
C ALA A 97 9.18 -11.20 0.92
N LEU A 98 9.42 -10.27 1.85
CA LEU A 98 9.26 -8.82 1.62
C LEU A 98 10.19 -8.35 0.50
N ALA A 99 11.47 -8.73 0.54
CA ALA A 99 12.45 -8.38 -0.49
C ALA A 99 12.17 -9.06 -1.86
N GLN A 100 11.49 -10.22 -1.88
CA GLN A 100 11.13 -10.91 -3.13
C GLN A 100 9.92 -10.29 -3.83
N ALA A 101 9.00 -9.69 -3.09
CA ALA A 101 7.78 -9.12 -3.62
C ALA A 101 8.02 -7.94 -4.58
N ASP A 102 7.03 -7.58 -5.40
CA ASP A 102 7.11 -6.34 -6.20
C ASP A 102 7.00 -5.08 -5.29
N VAL A 103 6.38 -5.22 -4.13
CA VAL A 103 6.37 -4.23 -3.04
C VAL A 103 6.35 -4.97 -1.71
N GLY A 104 7.36 -4.77 -0.87
CA GLY A 104 7.40 -5.24 0.51
C GLY A 104 6.86 -4.16 1.46
N ILE A 105 5.93 -4.53 2.31
CA ILE A 105 5.30 -3.65 3.30
C ILE A 105 5.50 -4.26 4.69
N ALA A 106 6.37 -3.66 5.50
CA ALA A 106 6.53 -4.05 6.90
C ALA A 106 5.48 -3.34 7.77
N ILE A 107 4.79 -4.10 8.65
CA ILE A 107 3.75 -3.61 9.53
C ILE A 107 4.16 -3.81 10.99
N GLY A 108 3.87 -2.80 11.84
CA GLY A 108 4.24 -2.83 13.26
C GLY A 108 5.52 -2.09 13.56
N ALA A 109 5.95 -2.10 14.82
CA ALA A 109 7.17 -1.40 15.26
C ALA A 109 8.39 -2.00 14.55
N GLY A 110 8.89 -1.27 13.54
CA GLY A 110 9.97 -1.71 12.67
C GLY A 110 11.21 -2.13 13.45
N THR A 111 11.60 -3.38 13.29
CA THR A 111 12.94 -3.83 13.63
C THR A 111 13.91 -3.36 12.53
N ASP A 112 15.20 -3.24 12.86
CA ASP A 112 16.23 -2.87 11.87
C ASP A 112 16.22 -3.81 10.65
N VAL A 113 15.79 -5.05 10.83
CA VAL A 113 15.64 -6.05 9.76
C VAL A 113 14.49 -5.70 8.82
N ALA A 114 13.35 -5.23 9.34
CA ALA A 114 12.23 -4.79 8.53
C ALA A 114 12.58 -3.56 7.68
N ILE A 115 13.33 -2.62 8.28
CA ILE A 115 13.81 -1.40 7.60
C ILE A 115 14.70 -1.73 6.40
N GLY A 116 15.52 -2.80 6.50
CA GLY A 116 16.40 -3.23 5.42
C GLY A 116 15.73 -4.08 4.33
N SER A 117 14.50 -4.53 4.52
CA SER A 117 13.88 -5.57 3.66
C SER A 117 12.57 -5.14 3.00
N ALA A 118 11.97 -4.03 3.41
CA ALA A 118 10.71 -3.53 2.88
C ALA A 118 10.86 -2.13 2.27
N GLU A 119 10.14 -1.86 1.19
CA GLU A 119 10.07 -0.53 0.58
C GLU A 119 9.17 0.43 1.37
N VAL A 120 8.20 -0.12 2.10
CA VAL A 120 7.25 0.64 2.90
C VAL A 120 7.24 0.11 4.33
N ILE A 121 7.35 1.02 5.30
CA ILE A 121 7.30 0.69 6.73
C ILE A 121 6.12 1.40 7.37
N LEU A 122 5.22 0.63 7.96
CA LEU A 122 4.05 1.11 8.67
C LEU A 122 4.29 0.98 10.19
N ALA A 123 4.31 2.09 10.90
CA ALA A 123 4.48 2.11 12.36
C ALA A 123 3.28 1.48 13.11
N SER A 124 2.11 1.46 12.49
CA SER A 124 0.91 0.85 13.05
C SER A 124 0.87 -0.65 12.77
N SER A 125 0.36 -1.44 13.72
CA SER A 125 0.05 -2.87 13.53
C SER A 125 -1.36 -3.09 12.94
N ASP A 126 -2.11 -2.04 12.63
CA ASP A 126 -3.45 -2.13 12.03
C ASP A 126 -3.33 -2.51 10.55
N PRO A 127 -3.89 -3.65 10.09
CA PRO A 127 -3.79 -4.08 8.70
C PRO A 127 -4.44 -3.10 7.71
N ARG A 128 -5.40 -2.28 8.16
CA ARG A 128 -6.01 -1.22 7.34
C ARG A 128 -5.02 -0.11 6.94
N SER A 129 -3.88 0.00 7.63
CA SER A 129 -2.82 0.94 7.26
C SER A 129 -2.27 0.70 5.86
N VAL A 130 -2.36 -0.53 5.33
CA VAL A 130 -2.00 -0.87 3.95
C VAL A 130 -2.89 -0.11 2.96
N LEU A 131 -4.19 0.05 3.28
CA LEU A 131 -5.13 0.81 2.45
C LEU A 131 -4.77 2.30 2.39
N SER A 132 -4.28 2.86 3.50
CA SER A 132 -3.80 4.24 3.55
C SER A 132 -2.62 4.48 2.61
N VAL A 133 -1.69 3.50 2.53
CA VAL A 133 -0.57 3.55 1.57
C VAL A 133 -1.07 3.49 0.12
N ILE A 134 -1.98 2.56 -0.17
CA ILE A 134 -2.55 2.42 -1.52
C ILE A 134 -3.26 3.71 -1.93
N GLU A 135 -4.03 4.31 -1.02
CA GLU A 135 -4.74 5.57 -1.29
C GLU A 135 -3.76 6.74 -1.50
N LEU A 136 -2.77 6.88 -0.63
CA LEU A 136 -1.73 7.91 -0.77
C LEU A 136 -1.00 7.77 -2.12
N SER A 137 -0.63 6.55 -2.49
CA SER A 137 0.04 6.27 -3.76
C SER A 137 -0.82 6.68 -4.96
N ARG A 138 -2.11 6.30 -4.96
CA ARG A 138 -3.07 6.65 -6.03
C ARG A 138 -3.26 8.16 -6.14
N GLU A 139 -3.44 8.86 -5.03
CA GLU A 139 -3.63 10.31 -5.03
C GLU A 139 -2.35 11.05 -5.43
N THR A 140 -1.18 10.59 -4.97
CA THR A 140 0.11 11.15 -5.38
C THR A 140 0.32 10.99 -6.88
N TYR A 141 0.06 9.81 -7.43
CA TYR A 141 0.17 9.55 -8.87
C TYR A 141 -0.80 10.42 -9.68
N ARG A 142 -2.03 10.59 -9.20
CA ARG A 142 -3.02 11.47 -9.82
C ARG A 142 -2.54 12.93 -9.86
N LYS A 143 -2.01 13.43 -8.75
CA LYS A 143 -1.44 14.77 -8.66
C LYS A 143 -0.21 14.96 -9.55
N MET A 144 0.67 13.96 -9.58
CA MET A 144 1.83 13.95 -10.46
C MET A 144 1.42 14.06 -11.94
N LYS A 145 0.42 13.26 -12.36
CA LYS A 145 -0.12 13.36 -13.74
C LYS A 145 -0.73 14.72 -14.02
N GLN A 146 -1.52 15.27 -13.09
CA GLN A 146 -2.09 16.62 -13.25
C GLN A 146 -1.01 17.67 -13.43
N ASN A 147 0.03 17.64 -12.59
CA ASN A 147 1.14 18.58 -12.67
C ASN A 147 1.94 18.42 -13.96
N LEU A 148 2.16 17.19 -14.42
CA LEU A 148 2.85 16.92 -15.69
C LEU A 148 2.04 17.47 -16.89
N TRP A 149 0.73 17.20 -16.94
CA TRP A 149 -0.13 17.71 -17.98
C TRP A 149 -0.24 19.24 -17.97
N TRP A 150 -0.31 19.84 -16.78
CA TRP A 150 -0.26 21.30 -16.66
C TRP A 150 1.05 21.88 -17.20
N ALA A 151 2.19 21.33 -16.78
CA ALA A 151 3.50 21.79 -17.22
C ALA A 151 3.71 21.60 -18.74
N ALA A 152 3.35 20.42 -19.27
CA ALA A 152 3.45 20.13 -20.69
C ALA A 152 2.53 21.03 -21.53
N GLY A 153 1.27 21.19 -21.12
CA GLY A 153 0.29 22.02 -21.81
C GLY A 153 0.68 23.50 -21.81
N TYR A 154 1.16 24.00 -20.67
CA TYR A 154 1.67 25.35 -20.58
C TYR A 154 2.84 25.57 -21.54
N ASN A 155 3.84 24.67 -21.53
CA ASN A 155 5.01 24.82 -22.41
C ASN A 155 4.66 24.66 -23.88
N LEU A 156 3.73 23.79 -24.24
CA LEU A 156 3.25 23.58 -25.60
C LEU A 156 2.64 24.90 -26.20
N LEU A 157 2.02 25.70 -25.34
CA LEU A 157 1.44 26.99 -25.75
C LEU A 157 2.45 28.15 -25.65
N SER A 158 3.18 28.22 -24.52
CA SER A 158 4.02 29.38 -24.23
C SER A 158 5.28 29.42 -25.08
N VAL A 159 5.91 28.28 -25.39
CA VAL A 159 7.14 28.23 -26.19
C VAL A 159 6.94 28.74 -27.64
N PRO A 160 5.93 28.26 -28.39
CA PRO A 160 5.66 28.82 -29.73
C PRO A 160 5.31 30.31 -29.71
N LEU A 161 4.54 30.76 -28.70
CA LEU A 161 4.20 32.19 -28.56
C LEU A 161 5.44 33.04 -28.29
N ALA A 162 6.34 32.55 -27.41
CA ALA A 162 7.60 33.23 -27.12
C ALA A 162 8.55 33.20 -28.32
N ALA A 163 8.51 32.14 -29.14
CA ALA A 163 9.26 32.05 -30.40
C ALA A 163 8.70 32.93 -31.52
N GLY A 164 7.60 33.66 -31.27
CA GLY A 164 7.05 34.62 -32.24
C GLY A 164 6.17 33.99 -33.33
N ILE A 165 5.54 32.85 -33.09
CA ILE A 165 4.66 32.20 -34.08
C ILE A 165 3.50 33.11 -34.54
N LEU A 166 3.11 34.08 -33.70
CA LEU A 166 2.08 35.09 -34.01
C LEU A 166 2.66 36.42 -34.48
N ALA A 167 4.00 36.58 -34.69
CA ALA A 167 4.62 37.77 -35.19
C ALA A 167 4.07 38.26 -36.56
N PRO A 168 3.68 37.35 -37.52
CA PRO A 168 3.09 37.76 -38.78
C PRO A 168 1.76 38.51 -38.65
N ILE A 169 1.01 38.27 -37.54
CA ILE A 169 -0.25 39.00 -37.27
C ILE A 169 -0.05 40.18 -36.30
N GLY A 170 1.19 40.59 -36.05
CA GLY A 170 1.52 41.75 -35.23
C GLY A 170 1.59 41.47 -33.72
N PHE A 171 1.51 40.22 -33.28
CA PHE A 171 1.60 39.87 -31.87
C PHE A 171 2.96 39.25 -31.53
N VAL A 172 3.72 39.92 -30.68
CA VAL A 172 4.98 39.42 -30.11
C VAL A 172 4.86 39.45 -28.59
N MET A 173 5.04 38.30 -27.97
CA MET A 173 4.94 38.20 -26.52
C MET A 173 6.15 38.86 -25.82
N PRO A 174 5.95 39.88 -24.96
CA PRO A 174 7.03 40.46 -24.19
C PRO A 174 7.71 39.45 -23.27
N MET A 175 9.05 39.52 -23.13
CA MET A 175 9.82 38.62 -22.25
C MET A 175 9.32 38.64 -20.81
N SER A 176 8.91 39.79 -20.29
CA SER A 176 8.38 39.98 -18.95
C SER A 176 7.08 39.18 -18.74
N VAL A 177 6.21 39.12 -19.73
CA VAL A 177 4.96 38.34 -19.68
C VAL A 177 5.28 36.86 -19.64
N GLY A 178 6.23 36.38 -20.45
CA GLY A 178 6.68 35.00 -20.42
C GLY A 178 7.25 34.58 -19.06
N ALA A 179 8.07 35.42 -18.44
CA ALA A 179 8.65 35.19 -17.12
C ALA A 179 7.58 35.13 -16.01
N ILE A 180 6.58 36.03 -16.04
CA ILE A 180 5.48 36.04 -15.08
C ILE A 180 4.63 34.77 -15.22
N LEU A 181 4.28 34.39 -16.44
CA LEU A 181 3.49 33.18 -16.70
C LEU A 181 4.22 31.90 -16.24
N MET A 182 5.53 31.81 -16.45
CA MET A 182 6.36 30.69 -15.99
C MET A 182 6.38 30.61 -14.45
N SER A 183 6.55 31.75 -13.79
CA SER A 183 6.50 31.81 -12.32
C SER A 183 5.14 31.43 -11.78
N ALA A 184 4.05 31.91 -12.39
CA ALA A 184 2.68 31.54 -12.02
C ALA A 184 2.42 30.02 -12.20
N SER A 185 2.89 29.44 -13.30
CA SER A 185 2.79 27.98 -13.54
C SER A 185 3.47 27.18 -12.43
N THR A 186 4.66 27.58 -11.99
CA THR A 186 5.38 26.93 -10.89
C THR A 186 4.59 27.00 -9.59
N VAL A 187 3.99 28.16 -9.28
CA VAL A 187 3.15 28.33 -8.08
C VAL A 187 1.92 27.42 -8.15
N VAL A 188 1.25 27.33 -9.29
CA VAL A 188 0.07 26.44 -9.47
C VAL A 188 0.45 24.99 -9.23
N VAL A 189 1.57 24.50 -9.76
CA VAL A 189 2.07 23.13 -9.54
C VAL A 189 2.35 22.89 -8.05
N ALA A 190 3.02 23.85 -7.39
CA ALA A 190 3.32 23.74 -5.96
C ALA A 190 2.05 23.70 -5.10
N LEU A 191 1.09 24.58 -5.38
CA LEU A 191 -0.20 24.60 -4.66
C LEU A 191 -0.99 23.32 -4.89
N ASN A 192 -1.01 22.78 -6.10
CA ASN A 192 -1.68 21.51 -6.38
C ASN A 192 -1.05 20.34 -5.61
N ALA A 193 0.28 20.31 -5.49
CA ALA A 193 0.99 19.32 -4.68
C ALA A 193 0.67 19.47 -3.18
N GLN A 194 0.54 20.70 -2.68
CA GLN A 194 0.17 20.97 -1.28
C GLN A 194 -1.21 20.38 -0.88
N LEU A 195 -2.11 20.17 -1.83
CA LEU A 195 -3.42 19.56 -1.55
C LEU A 195 -3.32 18.13 -1.05
N LEU A 196 -2.21 17.41 -1.31
CA LEU A 196 -1.97 16.08 -0.72
C LEU A 196 -1.91 16.12 0.81
N ARG A 197 -1.48 17.21 1.41
CA ARG A 197 -1.42 17.38 2.87
C ARG A 197 -2.79 17.38 3.56
N ARG A 198 -3.88 17.54 2.80
CA ARG A 198 -5.26 17.53 3.30
C ARG A 198 -5.90 16.14 3.30
N LEU A 199 -5.17 15.14 2.80
CA LEU A 199 -5.67 13.75 2.86
C LEU A 199 -5.66 13.28 4.31
N ASP A 200 -6.78 12.79 4.77
CA ASP A 200 -6.87 12.04 6.01
C ASP A 200 -6.50 10.58 5.71
N LEU A 201 -5.32 10.18 6.14
CA LEU A 201 -4.75 8.85 5.92
C LEU A 201 -4.89 7.96 7.15
N THR A 202 -5.84 8.25 8.04
CA THR A 202 -6.15 7.32 9.14
C THR A 202 -6.66 6.00 8.54
N PRO A 203 -6.25 4.84 9.11
CA PRO A 203 -6.65 3.54 8.61
C PRO A 203 -8.16 3.39 8.43
N GLN A 204 -8.94 3.87 9.40
CA GLN A 204 -10.41 3.86 9.34
C GLN A 204 -10.94 4.69 8.17
N SER A 205 -10.48 5.94 8.04
CA SER A 205 -10.94 6.87 7.00
C SER A 205 -10.65 6.36 5.59
N SER A 206 -9.48 5.73 5.40
CA SER A 206 -9.09 5.13 4.12
C SER A 206 -9.97 3.94 3.77
N THR A 207 -10.24 3.08 4.76
CA THR A 207 -11.13 1.93 4.60
C THR A 207 -12.54 2.36 4.22
N ASP A 208 -13.13 3.30 4.97
CA ASP A 208 -14.48 3.80 4.74
C ASP A 208 -14.63 4.45 3.35
N ARG A 209 -13.62 5.19 2.90
CA ARG A 209 -13.61 5.79 1.55
C ARG A 209 -13.59 4.75 0.44
N ILE A 210 -12.83 3.68 0.61
CA ILE A 210 -12.75 2.60 -0.38
C ILE A 210 -14.08 1.85 -0.45
N LEU A 211 -14.63 1.45 0.70
CA LEU A 211 -15.89 0.73 0.78
C LEU A 211 -17.10 1.56 0.29
N ASN A 212 -17.10 2.86 0.51
CA ASN A 212 -18.16 3.75 0.05
C ASN A 212 -18.08 4.12 -1.45
N ARG A 213 -16.94 3.94 -2.10
CA ARG A 213 -16.79 4.15 -3.56
C ARG A 213 -17.44 3.05 -4.40
N SER A 214 -17.75 1.91 -3.80
CA SER A 214 -18.38 0.76 -4.49
C SER A 214 -19.91 0.76 -4.42
N LYS A 215 -20.50 1.66 -3.65
CA LYS A 215 -21.94 1.89 -3.57
C LYS A 215 -22.34 3.04 -4.50
#